data_a46a6ceec0e291b29cb6d68e56ffab8f
#
_entry.id   a46a6ceec0e291b29cb6d68e56ffab8f
#
_cell.length_a   1.000
_cell.length_b   1.000
_cell.length_c   1.000
_cell.angle_alpha   90.00
_cell.angle_beta   90.00
_cell.angle_gamma   90.00
#
_symmetry.space_group_name_H-M   'P 1'
#
loop_
_entity.id
_entity.type
_entity.pdbx_description
1 polymer ?
#
loop_
_entity_poly.entity_id
_entity_poly.type
_entity_poly.pdbx_seq_one_letter_code
_entity_poly.pdbx_strand_id
1 'polypeptide(L)'
;RSLVKTMNRLATIRWGNDRLAVAEDSWFDNRNTKTYVFNPSDASVGAQLIFDRNYQDRYSDPGTFMEHKNSLNQRVLTLDKGKAFLAGEGFSAKGQFPFIDQIDLTQGKRQRLYESAYTDQLERLVQGIDVKAGSVLVRLESPSEYPNYYLRNIQNNTLKRITSFENPYAALGQVHKEVVSYRREDGLDLSATLYLPAGYDLSKSEKLPLLMWAYPVEYKDKNSAGQNTSNASEFIYPYYGSPIFWVT
;
A
#
# COMPACT_ATOMS: atom_id res chain seq x y z
N ARG A 1 5.44 32.59 -14.99
CA ARG A 1 5.57 31.54 -15.99
C ARG A 1 5.05 30.23 -15.39
N SER A 2 4.12 29.52 -16.07
CA SER A 2 3.58 28.25 -15.62
C SER A 2 4.52 27.12 -16.04
N LEU A 3 4.90 26.22 -15.09
CA LEU A 3 5.75 25.05 -15.36
C LEU A 3 4.90 23.80 -15.68
N VAL A 4 3.74 23.70 -15.06
CA VAL A 4 2.79 22.59 -15.28
C VAL A 4 1.37 23.12 -15.18
N LYS A 5 0.48 22.58 -16.00
CA LYS A 5 -0.98 22.76 -15.89
C LYS A 5 -1.59 21.39 -15.66
N THR A 6 -2.38 21.26 -14.61
CA THR A 6 -3.09 20.03 -14.26
C THR A 6 -4.55 20.12 -14.69
N MET A 7 -5.18 19.00 -14.99
CA MET A 7 -6.60 18.97 -15.36
C MET A 7 -7.50 19.02 -14.13
N ASN A 8 -7.06 18.43 -13.03
CA ASN A 8 -7.75 18.41 -11.74
C ASN A 8 -7.06 19.40 -10.78
N ARG A 9 -7.49 19.42 -9.52
CA ARG A 9 -6.83 20.20 -8.48
C ARG A 9 -5.45 19.61 -8.19
N LEU A 10 -4.42 20.45 -8.21
CA LEU A 10 -3.08 20.06 -7.81
C LEU A 10 -3.10 19.56 -6.35
N ALA A 11 -2.67 18.32 -6.15
CA ALA A 11 -2.59 17.67 -4.85
C ALA A 11 -1.18 17.78 -4.26
N THR A 12 -0.15 17.48 -5.05
CA THR A 12 1.24 17.53 -4.59
C THR A 12 2.23 17.73 -5.73
N ILE A 13 3.41 18.24 -5.37
CA ILE A 13 4.59 18.27 -6.24
C ILE A 13 5.72 17.57 -5.51
N ARG A 14 6.40 16.62 -6.20
CA ARG A 14 7.62 15.98 -5.74
C ARG A 14 8.77 16.44 -6.61
N TRP A 15 9.71 17.10 -5.99
CA TRP A 15 10.91 17.61 -6.65
C TRP A 15 11.96 16.51 -6.78
N GLY A 16 12.59 16.40 -7.93
CA GLY A 16 13.67 15.45 -8.17
C GLY A 16 15.00 16.18 -8.26
N ASN A 17 15.20 16.88 -9.36
CA ASN A 17 16.39 17.69 -9.63
C ASN A 17 16.02 18.91 -10.50
N ASP A 18 17.01 19.59 -11.06
CA ASP A 18 16.83 20.76 -11.93
C ASP A 18 16.04 20.50 -13.23
N ARG A 19 15.90 19.24 -13.64
CA ARG A 19 15.27 18.85 -14.91
C ARG A 19 14.03 17.99 -14.73
N LEU A 20 13.76 17.52 -13.50
CA LEU A 20 12.75 16.50 -13.30
C LEU A 20 12.01 16.71 -11.98
N ALA A 21 10.68 16.86 -12.10
CA ALA A 21 9.74 16.87 -10.99
C ALA A 21 8.45 16.17 -11.41
N VAL A 22 7.68 15.73 -10.41
CA VAL A 22 6.39 15.06 -10.59
C VAL A 22 5.31 15.91 -9.93
N ALA A 23 4.22 16.18 -10.65
CA ALA A 23 3.01 16.77 -10.12
C ALA A 23 1.88 15.74 -10.12
N GLU A 24 1.11 15.69 -9.06
CA GLU A 24 -0.08 14.86 -8.96
C GLU A 24 -1.30 15.75 -8.72
N ASP A 25 -2.36 15.48 -9.43
CA ASP A 25 -3.65 16.11 -9.24
C ASP A 25 -4.71 15.10 -8.83
N SER A 26 -5.85 15.57 -8.32
CA SER A 26 -6.98 14.70 -8.03
C SER A 26 -8.30 15.44 -8.10
N TRP A 27 -9.37 14.68 -8.42
CA TRP A 27 -10.73 15.19 -8.40
C TRP A 27 -11.67 14.25 -7.65
N PHE A 28 -12.34 14.79 -6.65
CA PHE A 28 -13.14 13.99 -5.73
C PHE A 28 -14.38 13.35 -6.40
N ASP A 29 -15.09 14.07 -7.25
CA ASP A 29 -16.39 13.63 -7.76
C ASP A 29 -16.30 12.37 -8.63
N ASN A 30 -15.24 12.26 -9.43
CA ASN A 30 -15.01 11.09 -10.31
C ASN A 30 -13.87 10.19 -9.82
N ARG A 31 -13.29 10.48 -8.64
CA ARG A 31 -12.17 9.72 -8.07
C ARG A 31 -10.93 9.63 -8.97
N ASN A 32 -10.80 10.56 -9.92
CA ASN A 32 -9.68 10.57 -10.85
C ASN A 32 -8.43 11.19 -10.22
N THR A 33 -7.28 10.63 -10.54
CA THR A 33 -5.95 11.20 -10.26
C THR A 33 -5.08 11.07 -11.48
N LYS A 34 -4.27 12.11 -11.73
CA LYS A 34 -3.31 12.14 -12.83
C LYS A 34 -1.94 12.49 -12.30
N THR A 35 -0.93 11.88 -12.88
CA THR A 35 0.47 12.12 -12.55
C THR A 35 1.20 12.65 -13.77
N TYR A 36 1.86 13.79 -13.60
CA TYR A 36 2.60 14.48 -14.65
C TYR A 36 4.07 14.55 -14.30
N VAL A 37 4.93 14.36 -15.27
CA VAL A 37 6.36 14.68 -15.21
C VAL A 37 6.61 15.99 -15.91
N PHE A 38 7.38 16.87 -15.33
CA PHE A 38 7.72 18.15 -15.93
C PHE A 38 9.17 18.57 -15.64
N ASN A 39 9.69 19.48 -16.47
CA ASN A 39 11.02 20.05 -16.29
C ASN A 39 10.90 21.36 -15.49
N PRO A 40 11.43 21.42 -14.24
CA PRO A 40 11.37 22.64 -13.42
C PRO A 40 12.14 23.84 -14.00
N SER A 41 13.20 23.58 -14.77
CA SER A 41 14.06 24.61 -15.33
C SER A 41 13.64 25.09 -16.71
N ASP A 42 12.77 24.34 -17.42
CA ASP A 42 12.34 24.67 -18.77
C ASP A 42 10.84 24.50 -18.99
N ALA A 43 10.11 25.60 -18.92
CA ALA A 43 8.67 25.61 -19.17
C ALA A 43 8.30 25.49 -20.67
N SER A 44 9.25 25.49 -21.59
CA SER A 44 8.99 25.21 -23.01
C SER A 44 8.79 23.72 -23.26
N VAL A 45 9.36 22.87 -22.42
CA VAL A 45 9.10 21.44 -22.41
C VAL A 45 7.76 21.20 -21.70
N GLY A 46 6.76 20.76 -22.45
CA GLY A 46 5.43 20.45 -21.91
C GLY A 46 5.48 19.34 -20.84
N ALA A 47 4.59 19.40 -19.86
CA ALA A 47 4.45 18.32 -18.90
C ALA A 47 3.88 17.06 -19.58
N GLN A 48 4.43 15.91 -19.23
CA GLN A 48 4.01 14.61 -19.76
C GLN A 48 3.11 13.90 -18.74
N LEU A 49 1.92 13.46 -19.18
CA LEU A 49 1.03 12.60 -18.40
C LEU A 49 1.59 11.18 -18.39
N ILE A 50 1.83 10.60 -17.21
CA ILE A 50 2.34 9.23 -17.07
C ILE A 50 1.33 8.27 -16.41
N PHE A 51 0.43 8.79 -15.56
CA PHE A 51 -0.68 8.02 -14.99
C PHE A 51 -1.97 8.82 -15.07
N ASP A 52 -3.05 8.11 -15.42
CA ASP A 52 -4.43 8.60 -15.40
C ASP A 52 -5.32 7.47 -14.93
N ARG A 53 -5.85 7.55 -13.70
CA ARG A 53 -6.57 6.44 -13.09
C ARG A 53 -7.62 6.88 -12.08
N ASN A 54 -8.51 5.95 -11.72
CA ASN A 54 -9.33 6.06 -10.53
C ASN A 54 -8.46 5.75 -9.29
N TYR A 55 -8.33 6.69 -8.33
CA TYR A 55 -7.51 6.46 -7.13
C TYR A 55 -8.14 5.47 -6.13
N GLN A 56 -9.44 5.13 -6.28
CA GLN A 56 -10.09 4.07 -5.52
C GLN A 56 -9.78 2.67 -6.08
N ASP A 57 -9.30 2.56 -7.31
CA ASP A 57 -8.84 1.30 -7.88
C ASP A 57 -7.49 0.92 -7.28
N ARG A 58 -7.53 0.04 -6.26
CA ARG A 58 -6.36 -0.41 -5.52
C ARG A 58 -5.55 -1.46 -6.29
N TYR A 59 -6.20 -2.19 -7.21
CA TYR A 59 -5.51 -3.24 -7.97
C TYR A 59 -4.63 -2.68 -9.10
N SER A 60 -4.97 -1.51 -9.62
CA SER A 60 -4.15 -0.82 -10.62
C SER A 60 -3.20 0.24 -10.02
N ASP A 61 -3.10 0.34 -8.70
CA ASP A 61 -2.26 1.33 -8.03
C ASP A 61 -0.78 1.14 -8.40
N PRO A 62 -0.15 2.12 -9.07
CA PRO A 62 1.26 2.02 -9.44
C PRO A 62 2.22 2.16 -8.26
N GLY A 63 1.70 2.46 -7.07
CA GLY A 63 2.48 2.79 -5.88
C GLY A 63 2.81 4.28 -5.77
N THR A 64 3.53 4.60 -4.71
CA THR A 64 3.96 5.97 -4.35
C THR A 64 5.42 6.16 -4.71
N PHE A 65 5.78 7.32 -5.25
CA PHE A 65 7.16 7.67 -5.51
C PHE A 65 8.01 7.67 -4.24
N MET A 66 9.12 6.96 -4.30
CA MET A 66 10.07 6.92 -3.19
C MET A 66 10.89 8.20 -3.14
N GLU A 67 11.06 8.73 -1.94
CA GLU A 67 11.77 9.96 -1.67
C GLU A 67 12.88 9.73 -0.64
N HIS A 68 13.89 10.58 -0.69
CA HIS A 68 14.92 10.65 0.34
C HIS A 68 15.17 12.10 0.75
N LYS A 69 15.86 12.32 1.86
CA LYS A 69 16.32 13.64 2.28
C LYS A 69 17.64 13.98 1.61
N ASN A 70 17.71 15.13 0.96
CA ASN A 70 18.95 15.67 0.42
C ASN A 70 19.82 16.32 1.52
N SER A 71 20.98 16.89 1.14
CA SER A 71 21.91 17.57 2.06
C SER A 71 21.30 18.78 2.77
N LEU A 72 20.21 19.33 2.26
CA LEU A 72 19.44 20.44 2.85
C LEU A 72 18.26 19.94 3.70
N ASN A 73 18.20 18.64 4.01
CA ASN A 73 17.09 17.99 4.75
C ASN A 73 15.71 18.13 4.07
N GLN A 74 15.67 18.39 2.77
CA GLN A 74 14.46 18.46 1.97
C GLN A 74 14.15 17.10 1.36
N ARG A 75 12.86 16.72 1.29
CA ARG A 75 12.42 15.51 0.59
C ARG A 75 12.49 15.72 -0.90
N VAL A 76 13.17 14.84 -1.59
CA VAL A 76 13.29 14.81 -3.03
C VAL A 76 13.13 13.39 -3.56
N LEU A 77 12.69 13.26 -4.82
CA LEU A 77 12.56 11.96 -5.49
C LEU A 77 13.88 11.19 -5.44
N THR A 78 13.82 9.92 -5.13
CA THR A 78 14.95 9.01 -5.28
C THR A 78 15.10 8.67 -6.75
N LEU A 79 16.17 9.19 -7.37
CA LEU A 79 16.46 9.02 -8.79
C LEU A 79 17.73 8.20 -9.01
N ASP A 80 17.70 7.29 -9.98
CA ASP A 80 18.86 6.59 -10.51
C ASP A 80 18.87 6.71 -12.03
N LYS A 81 19.88 7.39 -12.60
CA LYS A 81 20.06 7.58 -14.05
C LYS A 81 18.78 8.09 -14.76
N GLY A 82 18.07 9.02 -14.12
CA GLY A 82 16.83 9.60 -14.67
C GLY A 82 15.57 8.77 -14.45
N LYS A 83 15.67 7.62 -13.81
CA LYS A 83 14.53 6.78 -13.41
C LYS A 83 14.18 7.01 -11.93
N ALA A 84 12.91 6.92 -11.58
CA ALA A 84 12.43 6.98 -10.21
C ALA A 84 12.05 5.58 -9.69
N PHE A 85 11.73 5.49 -8.41
CA PHE A 85 11.25 4.27 -7.77
C PHE A 85 9.85 4.47 -7.23
N LEU A 86 9.02 3.44 -7.34
CA LEU A 86 7.67 3.36 -6.80
C LEU A 86 7.60 2.22 -5.79
N ALA A 87 6.99 2.47 -4.64
CA ALA A 87 6.65 1.43 -3.67
C ALA A 87 5.13 1.31 -3.58
N GLY A 88 4.61 0.11 -3.81
CA GLY A 88 3.18 -0.16 -3.84
C GLY A 88 2.75 -1.24 -2.86
N GLU A 89 1.49 -1.17 -2.44
CA GLU A 89 0.86 -2.16 -1.55
C GLU A 89 0.58 -3.50 -2.23
N GLY A 90 0.50 -3.52 -3.56
CA GLY A 90 0.38 -4.74 -4.35
C GLY A 90 -0.92 -5.50 -4.18
N PHE A 91 -2.03 -4.81 -3.93
CA PHE A 91 -3.34 -5.45 -3.88
C PHE A 91 -3.72 -6.05 -5.22
N SER A 92 -4.33 -7.21 -5.19
CA SER A 92 -4.85 -7.93 -6.35
C SER A 92 -5.95 -8.90 -5.93
N ALA A 93 -6.62 -9.52 -6.89
CA ALA A 93 -7.58 -10.60 -6.61
C ALA A 93 -6.93 -11.83 -5.95
N LYS A 94 -5.59 -11.96 -6.01
CA LYS A 94 -4.83 -13.06 -5.40
C LYS A 94 -4.32 -12.75 -3.99
N GLY A 95 -4.47 -11.52 -3.53
CA GLY A 95 -3.97 -11.05 -2.24
C GLY A 95 -3.14 -9.78 -2.34
N GLN A 96 -2.37 -9.51 -1.31
CA GLN A 96 -1.53 -8.33 -1.18
C GLN A 96 -0.04 -8.73 -1.26
N PHE A 97 0.63 -8.24 -2.28
CA PHE A 97 2.06 -8.50 -2.54
C PHE A 97 2.80 -7.17 -2.75
N PRO A 98 3.24 -6.50 -1.67
CA PRO A 98 3.95 -5.24 -1.76
C PRO A 98 5.15 -5.30 -2.70
N PHE A 99 5.36 -4.23 -3.46
CA PHE A 99 6.35 -4.24 -4.52
C PHE A 99 7.16 -2.95 -4.63
N ILE A 100 8.30 -3.05 -5.28
CA ILE A 100 9.11 -1.92 -5.72
C ILE A 100 9.29 -2.01 -7.23
N ASP A 101 8.88 -0.96 -7.93
CA ASP A 101 9.12 -0.76 -9.35
C ASP A 101 10.14 0.35 -9.58
N GLN A 102 10.93 0.23 -10.63
CA GLN A 102 11.65 1.34 -11.22
C GLN A 102 10.88 1.84 -12.44
N ILE A 103 10.69 3.16 -12.53
CA ILE A 103 9.96 3.79 -13.63
C ILE A 103 10.87 4.74 -14.41
N ASP A 104 10.91 4.59 -15.72
CA ASP A 104 11.45 5.57 -16.65
C ASP A 104 10.44 6.71 -16.79
N LEU A 105 10.78 7.89 -16.28
CA LEU A 105 9.86 9.03 -16.25
C LEU A 105 9.67 9.69 -17.62
N THR A 106 10.52 9.37 -18.59
CA THR A 106 10.37 9.89 -19.97
C THR A 106 9.47 9.02 -20.84
N GLN A 107 9.38 7.72 -20.55
CA GLN A 107 8.59 6.74 -21.30
C GLN A 107 7.38 6.21 -20.53
N GLY A 108 7.30 6.46 -19.22
CA GLY A 108 6.28 5.85 -18.34
C GLY A 108 6.44 4.34 -18.17
N LYS A 109 7.53 3.74 -18.66
CA LYS A 109 7.78 2.29 -18.63
C LYS A 109 8.27 1.86 -17.25
N ARG A 110 7.61 0.85 -16.66
CA ARG A 110 7.95 0.28 -15.37
C ARG A 110 8.65 -1.06 -15.49
N GLN A 111 9.56 -1.33 -14.54
CA GLN A 111 10.22 -2.61 -14.34
C GLN A 111 10.08 -3.01 -12.88
N ARG A 112 9.51 -4.19 -12.59
CA ARG A 112 9.45 -4.77 -11.26
C ARG A 112 10.86 -5.13 -10.79
N LEU A 113 11.30 -4.54 -9.66
CA LEU A 113 12.56 -4.87 -9.02
C LEU A 113 12.37 -5.84 -7.87
N TYR A 114 11.25 -5.75 -7.18
CA TYR A 114 10.92 -6.58 -6.03
C TYR A 114 9.40 -6.75 -5.90
N GLU A 115 9.00 -7.93 -5.48
CA GLU A 115 7.63 -8.23 -5.05
C GLU A 115 7.70 -9.20 -3.87
N SER A 116 6.95 -8.92 -2.81
CA SER A 116 6.83 -9.81 -1.67
C SER A 116 6.16 -11.12 -2.09
N ALA A 117 6.70 -12.24 -1.63
CA ALA A 117 6.17 -13.58 -1.93
C ALA A 117 5.54 -14.26 -0.71
N TYR A 118 5.38 -13.54 0.40
CA TYR A 118 4.78 -14.10 1.61
C TYR A 118 3.28 -14.32 1.43
N THR A 119 2.81 -15.49 1.88
CA THR A 119 1.39 -15.87 1.89
C THR A 119 0.85 -16.08 3.30
N ASP A 120 1.72 -16.29 4.27
CA ASP A 120 1.44 -16.54 5.70
C ASP A 120 1.81 -15.35 6.61
N GLN A 121 2.49 -14.37 6.06
CA GLN A 121 2.88 -13.13 6.72
C GLN A 121 2.52 -11.93 5.83
N LEU A 122 2.42 -10.76 6.44
CA LEU A 122 2.33 -9.49 5.72
C LEU A 122 3.68 -8.78 5.82
N GLU A 123 4.28 -8.51 4.67
CA GLU A 123 5.42 -7.63 4.56
C GLU A 123 4.95 -6.23 4.17
N ARG A 124 5.38 -5.21 4.89
CA ARG A 124 5.13 -3.81 4.55
C ARG A 124 6.44 -3.12 4.20
N LEU A 125 6.47 -2.46 3.08
CA LEU A 125 7.58 -1.59 2.68
C LEU A 125 7.49 -0.29 3.48
N VAL A 126 8.46 -0.05 4.36
CA VAL A 126 8.44 1.10 5.29
C VAL A 126 9.21 2.27 4.72
N GLN A 127 10.43 2.04 4.28
CA GLN A 127 11.30 3.11 3.77
C GLN A 127 12.42 2.55 2.89
N GLY A 128 12.75 3.27 1.81
CA GLY A 128 14.01 3.06 1.11
C GLY A 128 15.18 3.60 1.94
N ILE A 129 16.16 2.76 2.22
CA ILE A 129 17.41 3.17 2.91
C ILE A 129 18.44 3.53 1.86
N ASP A 130 18.78 2.60 0.99
CA ASP A 130 19.52 2.80 -0.25
C ASP A 130 18.91 1.91 -1.33
N VAL A 131 17.84 2.41 -1.96
CA VAL A 131 17.09 1.64 -2.96
C VAL A 131 17.95 1.30 -4.18
N LYS A 132 18.94 2.14 -4.51
CA LYS A 132 19.85 1.91 -5.63
C LYS A 132 20.75 0.70 -5.36
N ALA A 133 21.20 0.54 -4.11
CA ALA A 133 21.94 -0.63 -3.65
C ALA A 133 21.01 -1.79 -3.24
N GLY A 134 19.70 -1.62 -3.39
CA GLY A 134 18.70 -2.63 -3.07
C GLY A 134 18.30 -2.70 -1.58
N SER A 135 18.71 -1.73 -0.75
CA SER A 135 18.46 -1.74 0.69
C SER A 135 17.17 -1.03 1.05
N VAL A 136 16.23 -1.74 1.68
CA VAL A 136 14.93 -1.22 2.11
C VAL A 136 14.59 -1.70 3.53
N LEU A 137 13.98 -0.82 4.31
CA LEU A 137 13.40 -1.17 5.61
C LEU A 137 12.02 -1.75 5.37
N VAL A 138 11.78 -2.94 5.89
CA VAL A 138 10.49 -3.61 5.83
C VAL A 138 10.02 -3.97 7.23
N ARG A 139 8.71 -4.16 7.38
CA ARG A 139 8.09 -4.68 8.59
C ARG A 139 7.38 -5.99 8.23
N LEU A 140 7.67 -7.06 8.96
CA LEU A 140 6.96 -8.33 8.87
C LEU A 140 6.04 -8.49 10.07
N GLU A 141 4.86 -9.00 9.81
CA GLU A 141 3.82 -9.27 10.79
C GLU A 141 2.94 -10.46 10.40
N SER A 142 2.32 -11.10 11.39
CA SER A 142 1.23 -12.05 11.19
C SER A 142 0.26 -11.97 12.39
N PRO A 143 -0.88 -12.65 12.39
CA PRO A 143 -1.78 -12.62 13.55
C PRO A 143 -1.12 -13.07 14.86
N SER A 144 -0.13 -13.99 14.78
CA SER A 144 0.63 -14.50 15.93
C SER A 144 1.98 -13.82 16.16
N GLU A 145 2.55 -13.19 15.13
CA GLU A 145 3.88 -12.56 15.18
C GLU A 145 3.76 -11.04 15.26
N TYR A 146 4.17 -10.48 16.40
CA TYR A 146 4.17 -9.03 16.59
C TYR A 146 5.06 -8.34 15.55
N PRO A 147 4.63 -7.23 14.96
CA PRO A 147 5.38 -6.53 13.92
C PRO A 147 6.80 -6.19 14.34
N ASN A 148 7.76 -6.65 13.55
CA ASN A 148 9.17 -6.36 13.72
C ASN A 148 9.78 -5.82 12.43
N TYR A 149 10.85 -5.03 12.56
CA TYR A 149 11.50 -4.38 11.44
C TYR A 149 12.73 -5.15 11.00
N TYR A 150 12.94 -5.14 9.69
CA TYR A 150 14.04 -5.85 9.03
C TYR A 150 14.65 -4.96 7.95
N LEU A 151 15.94 -5.14 7.72
CA LEU A 151 16.61 -4.62 6.54
C LEU A 151 16.58 -5.72 5.47
N ARG A 152 15.89 -5.44 4.37
CA ARG A 152 15.82 -6.32 3.20
C ARG A 152 16.75 -5.81 2.12
N ASN A 153 17.51 -6.72 1.52
CA ASN A 153 18.16 -6.46 0.25
C ASN A 153 17.32 -7.10 -0.88
N ILE A 154 16.75 -6.25 -1.75
CA ILE A 154 15.85 -6.70 -2.82
C ILE A 154 16.57 -7.32 -4.02
N GLN A 155 17.90 -7.17 -4.13
CA GLN A 155 18.68 -7.74 -5.24
C GLN A 155 19.02 -9.22 -5.00
N ASN A 156 19.35 -9.59 -3.76
CA ASN A 156 19.70 -10.97 -3.36
C ASN A 156 18.68 -11.59 -2.41
N ASN A 157 17.57 -10.89 -2.13
CA ASN A 157 16.48 -11.31 -1.26
C ASN A 157 16.89 -11.68 0.18
N THR A 158 17.99 -11.10 0.69
CA THR A 158 18.40 -11.33 2.09
C THR A 158 17.61 -10.45 3.04
N LEU A 159 17.39 -10.94 4.25
CA LEU A 159 16.63 -10.29 5.31
C LEU A 159 17.43 -10.30 6.60
N LYS A 160 17.67 -9.11 7.18
CA LYS A 160 18.36 -8.95 8.46
C LYS A 160 17.43 -8.29 9.47
N ARG A 161 17.15 -8.99 10.57
CA ARG A 161 16.31 -8.46 11.66
C ARG A 161 16.97 -7.26 12.34
N ILE A 162 16.19 -6.21 12.58
CA ILE A 162 16.61 -4.97 13.24
C ILE A 162 16.03 -4.88 14.65
N THR A 163 14.74 -5.28 14.84
CA THR A 163 14.06 -5.20 16.12
C THR A 163 13.62 -6.58 16.62
N SER A 164 13.41 -6.70 17.93
CA SER A 164 12.88 -7.89 18.58
C SER A 164 11.82 -7.49 19.60
N PHE A 165 10.78 -6.78 19.10
CA PHE A 165 9.65 -6.41 19.96
C PHE A 165 8.86 -7.65 20.34
N GLU A 166 8.53 -7.75 21.61
CA GLU A 166 7.63 -8.78 22.13
C GLU A 166 6.17 -8.38 21.90
N ASN A 167 5.30 -9.37 21.76
CA ASN A 167 3.86 -9.14 21.59
C ASN A 167 3.22 -8.75 22.91
N PRO A 168 2.81 -7.47 23.12
CA PRO A 168 2.14 -7.06 24.35
C PRO A 168 0.68 -7.56 24.45
N TYR A 169 0.17 -8.18 23.35
CA TYR A 169 -1.21 -8.64 23.22
C TYR A 169 -1.25 -10.15 22.97
N ALA A 170 -0.48 -10.94 23.72
CA ALA A 170 -0.34 -12.38 23.48
C ALA A 170 -1.69 -13.13 23.50
N ALA A 171 -2.65 -12.70 24.30
CA ALA A 171 -4.00 -13.27 24.36
C ALA A 171 -4.75 -13.16 23.01
N LEU A 172 -4.51 -12.07 22.25
CA LEU A 172 -5.14 -11.89 20.93
C LEU A 172 -4.54 -12.79 19.86
N GLY A 173 -3.33 -13.32 20.04
CA GLY A 173 -2.69 -14.25 19.10
C GLY A 173 -3.42 -15.60 19.00
N GLN A 174 -4.35 -15.90 19.91
CA GLN A 174 -5.20 -17.09 19.87
C GLN A 174 -6.55 -16.87 19.17
N VAL A 175 -6.89 -15.64 18.83
CA VAL A 175 -8.13 -15.29 18.13
C VAL A 175 -7.99 -15.76 16.68
N HIS A 176 -8.97 -16.53 16.20
CA HIS A 176 -9.04 -16.89 14.79
C HIS A 176 -9.40 -15.65 13.95
N LYS A 177 -8.62 -15.39 12.90
CA LYS A 177 -8.84 -14.30 11.95
C LYS A 177 -8.84 -14.84 10.54
N GLU A 178 -9.89 -14.58 9.80
CA GLU A 178 -9.95 -14.88 8.37
C GLU A 178 -10.63 -13.77 7.57
N VAL A 179 -10.34 -13.68 6.29
CA VAL A 179 -11.02 -12.80 5.34
C VAL A 179 -11.99 -13.63 4.53
N VAL A 180 -13.27 -13.35 4.69
CA VAL A 180 -14.35 -14.00 3.95
C VAL A 180 -14.78 -13.12 2.79
N SER A 181 -15.04 -13.73 1.64
CA SER A 181 -15.58 -13.04 0.47
C SER A 181 -16.95 -13.61 0.14
N TYR A 182 -17.89 -12.75 -0.21
CA TYR A 182 -19.24 -13.13 -0.58
C TYR A 182 -19.80 -12.16 -1.62
N ARG A 183 -20.87 -12.58 -2.28
CA ARG A 183 -21.51 -11.77 -3.32
C ARG A 183 -22.86 -11.28 -2.85
N ARG A 184 -23.07 -9.97 -2.94
CA ARG A 184 -24.38 -9.34 -2.68
C ARG A 184 -25.34 -9.67 -3.81
N GLU A 185 -26.66 -9.60 -3.55
CA GLU A 185 -27.72 -9.96 -4.51
C GLU A 185 -27.64 -9.18 -5.84
N ASP A 186 -27.17 -7.94 -5.81
CA ASP A 186 -26.94 -7.11 -7.01
C ASP A 186 -25.64 -7.44 -7.78
N GLY A 187 -24.95 -8.51 -7.36
CA GLY A 187 -23.73 -9.01 -8.00
C GLY A 187 -22.45 -8.29 -7.58
N LEU A 188 -22.50 -7.43 -6.57
CA LEU A 188 -21.27 -6.81 -6.02
C LEU A 188 -20.52 -7.79 -5.13
N ASP A 189 -19.23 -7.97 -5.40
CA ASP A 189 -18.36 -8.73 -4.53
C ASP A 189 -18.03 -7.90 -3.27
N LEU A 190 -18.17 -8.53 -2.11
CA LEU A 190 -17.89 -7.94 -0.81
C LEU A 190 -16.91 -8.82 -0.05
N SER A 191 -16.20 -8.21 0.91
CA SER A 191 -15.35 -8.92 1.85
C SER A 191 -15.59 -8.44 3.28
N ALA A 192 -15.36 -9.33 4.23
CA ALA A 192 -15.37 -9.02 5.66
C ALA A 192 -14.21 -9.74 6.34
N THR A 193 -13.73 -9.19 7.45
CA THR A 193 -12.81 -9.91 8.34
C THR A 193 -13.61 -10.52 9.47
N LEU A 194 -13.57 -11.84 9.58
CA LEU A 194 -14.19 -12.60 10.65
C LEU A 194 -13.18 -12.84 11.76
N TYR A 195 -13.60 -12.58 12.99
CA TYR A 195 -12.86 -12.92 14.20
C TYR A 195 -13.69 -13.88 15.03
N LEU A 196 -13.07 -14.98 15.49
CA LEU A 196 -13.71 -15.95 16.37
C LEU A 196 -12.89 -16.09 17.67
N PRO A 197 -13.56 -16.37 18.81
CA PRO A 197 -12.87 -16.58 20.08
C PRO A 197 -11.80 -17.66 20.02
N ALA A 198 -10.80 -17.53 20.87
CA ALA A 198 -9.77 -18.55 21.02
C ALA A 198 -10.40 -19.91 21.37
N GLY A 199 -9.99 -20.96 20.64
CA GLY A 199 -10.51 -22.33 20.84
C GLY A 199 -11.92 -22.59 20.32
N TYR A 200 -12.53 -21.64 19.57
CA TYR A 200 -13.79 -21.89 18.90
C TYR A 200 -13.66 -23.02 17.87
N ASP A 201 -14.53 -24.01 18.01
CA ASP A 201 -14.52 -25.19 17.13
C ASP A 201 -15.59 -25.06 16.03
N LEU A 202 -15.14 -24.69 14.83
CA LEU A 202 -15.99 -24.53 13.65
C LEU A 202 -16.81 -25.78 13.29
N SER A 203 -16.36 -26.98 13.74
CA SER A 203 -17.07 -28.24 13.47
C SER A 203 -18.30 -28.48 14.35
N LYS A 204 -18.39 -27.79 15.48
CA LYS A 204 -19.46 -28.04 16.50
C LYS A 204 -20.73 -27.27 16.29
N SER A 205 -20.86 -26.44 15.27
CA SER A 205 -22.07 -25.65 14.97
C SER A 205 -22.64 -24.88 16.19
N GLU A 206 -21.80 -24.57 17.17
CA GLU A 206 -22.18 -23.75 18.32
C GLU A 206 -22.50 -22.34 17.83
N LYS A 207 -23.65 -21.81 18.23
CA LYS A 207 -24.08 -20.47 17.84
C LYS A 207 -23.58 -19.45 18.86
N LEU A 208 -22.82 -18.49 18.39
CA LEU A 208 -22.38 -17.35 19.18
C LEU A 208 -23.18 -16.10 18.81
N PRO A 209 -23.31 -15.13 19.72
CA PRO A 209 -23.77 -13.78 19.37
C PRO A 209 -22.87 -13.17 18.30
N LEU A 210 -23.47 -12.50 17.31
CA LEU A 210 -22.74 -11.81 16.24
C LEU A 210 -22.69 -10.31 16.51
N LEU A 211 -21.48 -9.75 16.59
CA LEU A 211 -21.24 -8.33 16.49
C LEU A 211 -20.78 -7.98 15.10
N MET A 212 -21.56 -7.17 14.37
CA MET A 212 -21.17 -6.65 13.07
C MET A 212 -20.77 -5.19 13.18
N TRP A 213 -19.60 -4.85 12.70
CA TRP A 213 -19.12 -3.49 12.62
C TRP A 213 -18.78 -3.12 11.18
N ALA A 214 -19.28 -1.99 10.70
CA ALA A 214 -19.02 -1.51 9.35
C ALA A 214 -18.87 0.01 9.35
N TYR A 215 -17.96 0.50 8.51
CA TYR A 215 -17.81 1.92 8.21
C TYR A 215 -18.04 2.15 6.71
N PRO A 216 -18.98 2.99 6.31
CA PRO A 216 -19.30 3.19 4.90
C PRO A 216 -18.15 3.90 4.16
N VAL A 217 -17.81 3.37 3.00
CA VAL A 217 -16.91 4.01 2.03
C VAL A 217 -17.69 4.20 0.73
N GLU A 218 -17.72 5.45 0.22
CA GLU A 218 -18.36 5.75 -1.05
C GLU A 218 -17.43 5.42 -2.21
N TYR A 219 -17.85 4.51 -3.07
CA TYR A 219 -17.20 4.19 -4.35
C TYR A 219 -18.03 4.76 -5.51
N LYS A 220 -17.36 5.14 -6.60
CA LYS A 220 -18.01 5.64 -7.82
C LYS A 220 -18.24 4.56 -8.88
N ASP A 221 -17.61 3.39 -8.73
CA ASP A 221 -17.79 2.26 -9.63
C ASP A 221 -17.76 0.91 -8.88
N LYS A 222 -18.42 -0.10 -9.48
CA LYS A 222 -18.52 -1.44 -8.89
C LYS A 222 -17.19 -2.18 -8.85
N ASN A 223 -16.31 -1.96 -9.83
CA ASN A 223 -15.04 -2.68 -9.89
C ASN A 223 -14.13 -2.29 -8.74
N SER A 224 -14.04 -0.98 -8.45
CA SER A 224 -13.27 -0.50 -7.29
C SER A 224 -13.93 -0.91 -5.96
N ALA A 225 -15.27 -0.88 -5.89
CA ALA A 225 -16.00 -1.25 -4.68
C ALA A 225 -15.86 -2.74 -4.32
N GLY A 226 -15.75 -3.61 -5.33
CA GLY A 226 -15.62 -5.06 -5.14
C GLY A 226 -14.20 -5.54 -4.88
N GLN A 227 -13.21 -4.65 -4.82
CA GLN A 227 -11.83 -5.05 -4.55
C GLN A 227 -11.61 -5.38 -3.08
N ASN A 228 -11.02 -6.54 -2.82
CA ASN A 228 -10.61 -6.91 -1.47
C ASN A 228 -9.24 -6.32 -1.16
N THR A 229 -9.18 -5.47 -0.13
CA THR A 229 -7.95 -4.86 0.39
C THR A 229 -7.63 -5.28 1.82
N SER A 230 -8.34 -6.29 2.34
CA SER A 230 -8.05 -6.90 3.63
C SER A 230 -6.97 -7.97 3.49
N ASN A 231 -6.19 -8.16 4.56
CA ASN A 231 -5.16 -9.19 4.61
C ASN A 231 -5.30 -10.02 5.90
N ALA A 232 -5.52 -11.32 5.75
CA ALA A 232 -5.65 -12.23 6.89
C ALA A 232 -4.38 -12.29 7.74
N SER A 233 -3.20 -12.07 7.12
CA SER A 233 -1.90 -12.07 7.80
C SER A 233 -1.54 -10.74 8.46
N GLU A 234 -2.40 -9.73 8.42
CA GLU A 234 -2.17 -8.48 9.16
C GLU A 234 -2.33 -8.71 10.67
N PHE A 235 -1.39 -8.18 11.47
CA PHE A 235 -1.46 -8.25 12.92
C PHE A 235 -2.71 -7.54 13.46
N ILE A 236 -3.30 -8.10 14.53
CA ILE A 236 -4.49 -7.53 15.17
C ILE A 236 -4.04 -6.46 16.17
N TYR A 237 -4.14 -5.18 15.77
CA TYR A 237 -3.88 -4.05 16.68
C TYR A 237 -5.13 -3.69 17.45
N PRO A 238 -5.17 -3.95 18.78
CA PRO A 238 -6.29 -3.48 19.58
C PRO A 238 -6.17 -1.96 19.81
N TYR A 239 -7.29 -1.27 19.68
CA TYR A 239 -7.42 0.13 20.07
C TYR A 239 -8.76 0.31 20.81
N TYR A 240 -8.96 1.40 21.52
CA TYR A 240 -10.11 1.60 22.41
C TYR A 240 -11.50 1.37 21.76
N GLY A 241 -11.66 1.54 20.48
CA GLY A 241 -12.89 1.30 19.72
C GLY A 241 -12.88 -0.01 18.92
N SER A 242 -11.89 -0.89 19.15
CA SER A 242 -11.77 -2.11 18.37
C SER A 242 -12.85 -3.15 18.74
N PRO A 243 -13.57 -3.73 17.76
CA PRO A 243 -14.51 -4.81 18.02
C PRO A 243 -13.84 -6.10 18.52
N ILE A 244 -12.51 -6.22 18.41
CA ILE A 244 -11.76 -7.41 18.83
C ILE A 244 -11.93 -7.76 20.31
N PHE A 245 -12.22 -6.77 21.17
CA PHE A 245 -12.46 -7.00 22.60
C PHE A 245 -13.74 -7.80 22.88
N TRP A 246 -14.60 -8.04 21.90
CA TRP A 246 -15.82 -8.83 22.07
C TRP A 246 -15.60 -10.32 21.78
N VAL A 247 -14.41 -10.71 21.34
CA VAL A 247 -14.03 -12.11 21.05
C VAL A 247 -12.92 -12.63 21.98
N THR A 248 -12.54 -11.85 23.01
CA THR A 248 -11.50 -12.22 24.01
C THR A 248 -12.12 -12.55 25.37
#